data_0cd1df3aecca7fb929908505bfd5b51d
#
_entry.id   0cd1df3aecca7fb929908505bfd5b51d
#
_cell.length_a   1.000
_cell.length_b   1.000
_cell.length_c   1.000
_cell.angle_alpha   90.00
_cell.angle_beta   90.00
_cell.angle_gamma   90.00
#
_symmetry.space_group_name_H-M   'P 1'
#
loop_
_entity.id
_entity.type
_entity.pdbx_description
1 polymer ?
#
loop_
_entity_poly.entity_id
_entity_poly.type
_entity_poly.pdbx_seq_one_letter_code
_entity_poly.pdbx_strand_id
1 'polypeptide(L)'
;MKPARSTPRERVGLRQIAEAAGVCLMTVSLSLRDSPKISRPTRERIQSLARELGYHPDPEISRLMNLLRVSRTTKGRIGVAVIDFFPTSPFPEHAYHRLIRQGIAQRSEELGFTATPFSAVHYDFNLRHLLNVIRTRGIEGAILIPCVGNPLSLDAAASWNGLSVVATTNSILAPRFHSVVPHQFANMMRLIEEMQAAGLRKVGAVFEDFFDDRTAHNFTAALNWHHHGRRILMIPEAVDEARRARTLATWLTKHKPDVVFAQST
;
A
#
# COMPACT_ATOMS: atom_id res chain seq x y z
N MET A 1 27.49 13.09 37.96
CA MET A 1 28.21 11.88 37.51
C MET A 1 27.52 11.40 36.22
N LYS A 2 28.11 11.62 35.03
CA LYS A 2 27.55 11.14 33.74
C LYS A 2 27.87 9.65 33.62
N PRO A 3 26.91 8.82 33.20
CA PRO A 3 27.22 7.41 32.94
C PRO A 3 28.14 7.30 31.71
N ALA A 4 29.18 6.46 31.85
CA ALA A 4 30.15 6.18 30.80
C ALA A 4 29.43 5.54 29.58
N ARG A 5 29.65 6.11 28.39
CA ARG A 5 29.27 5.50 27.13
C ARG A 5 30.05 4.20 26.94
N SER A 6 29.35 3.07 26.98
CA SER A 6 29.92 1.78 26.59
C SER A 6 30.26 1.84 25.09
N THR A 7 31.53 1.72 24.78
CA THR A 7 32.04 1.49 23.42
C THR A 7 31.33 0.28 22.81
N PRO A 8 30.82 0.33 21.56
CA PRO A 8 30.25 -0.83 20.90
C PRO A 8 31.34 -1.92 20.80
N ARG A 9 31.11 -3.09 21.38
CA ARG A 9 31.96 -4.26 21.15
C ARG A 9 31.98 -4.51 19.65
N GLU A 10 33.16 -4.46 19.04
CA GLU A 10 33.37 -4.74 17.63
C GLU A 10 32.83 -6.15 17.33
N ARG A 11 31.79 -6.24 16.50
CA ARG A 11 31.16 -7.52 16.16
C ARG A 11 32.12 -8.30 15.26
N VAL A 12 32.46 -9.53 15.68
CA VAL A 12 33.27 -10.43 14.87
C VAL A 12 32.57 -10.68 13.52
N GLY A 13 33.29 -10.41 12.43
CA GLY A 13 32.78 -10.58 11.07
C GLY A 13 33.38 -11.85 10.40
N LEU A 14 32.79 -12.23 9.26
CA LEU A 14 33.26 -13.38 8.46
C LEU A 14 34.74 -13.28 8.05
N ARG A 15 35.26 -12.07 7.89
CA ARG A 15 36.65 -11.81 7.50
C ARG A 15 37.63 -12.27 8.60
N GLN A 16 37.32 -11.95 9.85
CA GLN A 16 38.15 -12.38 11.01
C GLN A 16 38.14 -13.88 11.17
N ILE A 17 37.01 -14.55 10.90
CA ILE A 17 36.97 -16.03 10.91
C ILE A 17 37.78 -16.60 9.76
N ALA A 18 37.76 -15.99 8.58
CA ALA A 18 38.51 -16.42 7.41
C ALA A 18 40.01 -16.34 7.63
N GLU A 19 40.49 -15.25 8.23
CA GLU A 19 41.86 -15.01 8.61
C GLU A 19 42.34 -16.06 9.67
N ALA A 20 41.55 -16.23 10.74
CA ALA A 20 41.85 -17.16 11.80
C ALA A 20 41.82 -18.65 11.35
N ALA A 21 40.97 -18.98 10.39
CA ALA A 21 40.84 -20.32 9.84
C ALA A 21 41.83 -20.61 8.70
N GLY A 22 42.51 -19.59 8.13
CA GLY A 22 43.40 -19.73 6.98
C GLY A 22 42.66 -20.12 5.69
N VAL A 23 41.41 -19.67 5.51
CA VAL A 23 40.59 -20.00 4.33
C VAL A 23 39.95 -18.74 3.73
N CYS A 24 39.45 -18.86 2.52
CA CYS A 24 38.75 -17.70 1.90
C CYS A 24 37.37 -17.49 2.52
N LEU A 25 36.85 -16.26 2.40
CA LEU A 25 35.54 -15.81 2.89
C LEU A 25 34.39 -16.70 2.39
N MET A 26 34.49 -17.22 1.16
CA MET A 26 33.51 -18.12 0.55
C MET A 26 33.43 -19.42 1.31
N THR A 27 34.60 -20.02 1.69
CA THR A 27 34.67 -21.25 2.45
C THR A 27 34.05 -21.09 3.82
N VAL A 28 34.33 -19.98 4.54
CA VAL A 28 33.67 -19.67 5.82
C VAL A 28 32.15 -19.55 5.65
N SER A 29 31.71 -18.80 4.68
CA SER A 29 30.29 -18.59 4.41
C SER A 29 29.55 -19.88 4.06
N LEU A 30 30.18 -20.78 3.32
CA LEU A 30 29.60 -22.09 2.99
C LEU A 30 29.61 -23.04 4.19
N SER A 31 30.68 -23.03 5.02
CA SER A 31 30.79 -23.84 6.21
C SER A 31 29.77 -23.48 7.29
N LEU A 32 29.56 -22.18 7.53
CA LEU A 32 28.57 -21.70 8.50
C LEU A 32 27.13 -22.01 8.10
N ARG A 33 26.87 -22.27 6.80
CA ARG A 33 25.57 -22.66 6.25
C ARG A 33 25.41 -24.14 6.02
N ASP A 34 26.36 -24.95 6.55
CA ASP A 34 26.37 -26.38 6.43
C ASP A 34 26.33 -26.94 5.00
N SER A 35 26.94 -26.20 4.05
CA SER A 35 26.93 -26.56 2.64
C SER A 35 27.69 -27.85 2.35
N PRO A 36 27.08 -28.80 1.60
CA PRO A 36 27.75 -30.03 1.22
C PRO A 36 28.95 -29.83 0.29
N LYS A 37 29.15 -28.63 -0.25
CA LYS A 37 30.30 -28.30 -1.09
C LYS A 37 31.64 -28.23 -0.30
N ILE A 38 31.59 -28.17 1.02
CA ILE A 38 32.75 -28.18 1.91
C ILE A 38 32.76 -29.47 2.66
N SER A 39 33.96 -30.07 2.81
CA SER A 39 34.12 -31.33 3.54
C SER A 39 33.66 -31.19 5.00
N ARG A 40 33.12 -32.27 5.55
CA ARG A 40 32.58 -32.27 6.91
C ARG A 40 33.61 -31.83 7.95
N PRO A 41 34.90 -32.35 7.95
CA PRO A 41 35.91 -31.92 8.92
C PRO A 41 36.20 -30.42 8.86
N THR A 42 36.24 -29.84 7.63
CA THR A 42 36.48 -28.41 7.44
C THR A 42 35.29 -27.57 7.95
N ARG A 43 34.06 -28.04 7.74
CA ARG A 43 32.88 -27.34 8.27
C ARG A 43 32.87 -27.29 9.77
N GLU A 44 33.07 -28.45 10.41
CA GLU A 44 33.07 -28.58 11.87
C GLU A 44 34.15 -27.68 12.50
N ARG A 45 35.37 -27.67 11.92
CA ARG A 45 36.46 -26.80 12.35
C ARG A 45 36.10 -25.32 12.29
N ILE A 46 35.54 -24.88 11.18
CA ILE A 46 35.17 -23.46 10.98
C ILE A 46 34.00 -23.06 11.88
N GLN A 47 33.02 -23.92 12.07
CA GLN A 47 31.87 -23.68 12.96
C GLN A 47 32.32 -23.62 14.44
N SER A 48 33.31 -24.44 14.85
CA SER A 48 33.87 -24.36 16.21
C SER A 48 34.59 -23.04 16.41
N LEU A 49 35.48 -22.68 15.48
CA LEU A 49 36.22 -21.42 15.52
C LEU A 49 35.31 -20.19 15.54
N ALA A 50 34.23 -20.22 14.79
CA ALA A 50 33.25 -19.12 14.79
C ALA A 50 32.58 -18.95 16.15
N ARG A 51 32.22 -20.05 16.83
CA ARG A 51 31.70 -20.04 18.20
C ARG A 51 32.72 -19.53 19.22
N GLU A 52 33.97 -19.98 19.12
CA GLU A 52 35.06 -19.53 20.00
C GLU A 52 35.31 -18.01 19.86
N LEU A 53 35.25 -17.47 18.66
CA LEU A 53 35.40 -16.05 18.39
C LEU A 53 34.15 -15.22 18.75
N GLY A 54 33.05 -15.86 19.18
CA GLY A 54 31.80 -15.17 19.53
C GLY A 54 31.03 -14.61 18.32
N TYR A 55 31.18 -15.24 17.15
CA TYR A 55 30.45 -14.87 15.97
C TYR A 55 28.97 -15.27 16.09
N HIS A 56 28.10 -14.31 15.97
CA HIS A 56 26.66 -14.52 15.84
C HIS A 56 26.19 -14.02 14.47
N PRO A 57 25.58 -14.91 13.64
CA PRO A 57 24.99 -14.48 12.38
C PRO A 57 23.98 -13.37 12.63
N ASP A 58 24.08 -12.28 11.89
CA ASP A 58 23.05 -11.25 11.90
C ASP A 58 21.83 -11.76 11.10
N PRO A 59 20.65 -11.91 11.73
CA PRO A 59 19.46 -12.42 11.06
C PRO A 59 19.02 -11.55 9.88
N GLU A 60 19.19 -10.22 9.98
CA GLU A 60 18.80 -9.30 8.91
C GLU A 60 19.75 -9.38 7.72
N ILE A 61 21.06 -9.43 7.96
CA ILE A 61 22.05 -9.64 6.90
C ILE A 61 21.85 -11.02 6.25
N SER A 62 21.56 -12.04 7.03
CA SER A 62 21.29 -13.39 6.53
C SER A 62 20.05 -13.42 5.64
N ARG A 63 18.98 -12.72 6.02
CA ARG A 63 17.76 -12.53 5.24
C ARG A 63 18.05 -11.78 3.94
N LEU A 64 18.77 -10.66 4.02
CA LEU A 64 19.15 -9.85 2.85
C LEU A 64 19.98 -10.65 1.85
N MET A 65 20.97 -11.41 2.33
CA MET A 65 21.82 -12.27 1.49
C MET A 65 21.04 -13.44 0.85
N ASN A 66 20.01 -13.95 1.54
CA ASN A 66 19.10 -14.94 0.96
C ASN A 66 18.25 -14.32 -0.14
N LEU A 67 17.69 -13.13 0.08
CA LEU A 67 16.93 -12.39 -0.93
C LEU A 67 17.78 -12.09 -2.18
N LEU A 68 19.01 -11.61 -2.00
CA LEU A 68 19.94 -11.36 -3.11
C LEU A 68 20.29 -12.63 -3.89
N ARG A 69 20.37 -13.78 -3.22
CA ARG A 69 20.66 -15.06 -3.88
C ARG A 69 19.45 -15.60 -4.65
N VAL A 70 18.24 -15.50 -4.09
CA VAL A 70 16.98 -15.82 -4.78
C VAL A 70 16.81 -14.91 -5.99
N SER A 71 17.06 -13.62 -5.85
CA SER A 71 17.05 -12.64 -6.94
C SER A 71 18.07 -12.92 -8.05
N ARG A 72 19.25 -13.48 -7.70
CA ARG A 72 20.27 -13.88 -8.71
C ARG A 72 19.96 -15.19 -9.42
N THR A 73 19.19 -16.09 -8.79
CA THR A 73 18.78 -17.37 -9.39
C THR A 73 17.49 -17.22 -10.22
N THR A 74 16.61 -16.32 -9.83
CA THR A 74 15.47 -15.91 -10.64
C THR A 74 15.93 -14.72 -11.50
N LYS A 75 16.09 -14.93 -12.82
CA LYS A 75 16.28 -13.86 -13.82
C LYS A 75 15.02 -12.96 -13.94
N GLY A 76 14.16 -12.89 -12.94
CA GLY A 76 12.91 -12.16 -12.90
C GLY A 76 12.96 -10.97 -11.94
N ARG A 77 12.33 -9.87 -12.34
CA ARG A 77 12.06 -8.74 -11.46
C ARG A 77 11.20 -9.20 -10.28
N ILE A 78 11.40 -8.62 -9.10
CA ILE A 78 10.57 -8.91 -7.91
C ILE A 78 9.14 -8.50 -8.22
N GLY A 79 8.19 -9.41 -8.03
CA GLY A 79 6.78 -9.15 -8.27
C GLY A 79 6.14 -8.32 -7.13
N VAL A 80 5.29 -7.37 -7.51
CA VAL A 80 4.35 -6.70 -6.60
C VAL A 80 2.94 -6.99 -7.10
N ALA A 81 2.07 -7.52 -6.24
CA ALA A 81 0.68 -7.76 -6.59
C ALA A 81 -0.09 -6.44 -6.61
N VAL A 82 -0.82 -6.19 -7.67
CA VAL A 82 -1.78 -5.07 -7.75
C VAL A 82 -3.17 -5.67 -7.70
N ILE A 83 -3.80 -5.58 -6.53
CA ILE A 83 -5.09 -6.23 -6.28
C ILE A 83 -6.22 -5.24 -6.50
N ASP A 84 -7.05 -5.57 -7.47
CA ASP A 84 -8.22 -4.78 -7.85
C ASP A 84 -9.49 -5.43 -7.30
N PHE A 85 -10.30 -4.63 -6.63
CA PHE A 85 -11.59 -5.04 -6.05
C PHE A 85 -12.77 -4.64 -6.93
N PHE A 86 -12.51 -4.08 -8.11
CA PHE A 86 -13.56 -3.70 -9.02
C PHE A 86 -14.13 -4.90 -9.76
N PRO A 87 -15.46 -5.00 -9.91
CA PRO A 87 -16.03 -5.80 -10.98
C PRO A 87 -15.55 -5.19 -12.31
N THR A 88 -15.29 -6.03 -13.28
CA THR A 88 -15.11 -5.61 -14.68
C THR A 88 -16.39 -4.89 -15.10
N SER A 89 -16.42 -3.59 -14.93
CA SER A 89 -17.60 -2.78 -15.26
C SER A 89 -17.72 -2.66 -16.79
N PRO A 90 -18.92 -2.74 -17.35
CA PRO A 90 -19.18 -2.32 -18.73
C PRO A 90 -19.03 -0.81 -18.93
N PHE A 91 -18.91 -0.02 -17.84
CA PHE A 91 -18.68 1.40 -17.89
C PHE A 91 -17.20 1.74 -18.14
N PRO A 92 -16.91 2.84 -18.86
CA PRO A 92 -15.53 3.27 -19.07
C PRO A 92 -14.83 3.46 -17.71
N GLU A 93 -13.61 2.95 -17.63
CA GLU A 93 -12.79 3.07 -16.43
C GLU A 93 -12.62 4.52 -16.03
N HIS A 94 -12.91 4.84 -14.77
CA HIS A 94 -12.68 6.18 -14.23
C HIS A 94 -11.23 6.63 -14.42
N ALA A 95 -11.03 7.85 -14.89
CA ALA A 95 -9.71 8.43 -15.12
C ALA A 95 -8.79 8.30 -13.89
N TYR A 96 -9.34 8.44 -12.69
CA TYR A 96 -8.61 8.27 -11.43
C TYR A 96 -8.00 6.87 -11.29
N HIS A 97 -8.77 5.81 -11.52
CA HIS A 97 -8.27 4.43 -11.40
C HIS A 97 -7.24 4.10 -12.48
N ARG A 98 -7.48 4.55 -13.70
CA ARG A 98 -6.53 4.41 -14.79
C ARG A 98 -5.19 5.07 -14.47
N LEU A 99 -5.21 6.30 -13.97
CA LEU A 99 -4.00 7.03 -13.59
C LEU A 99 -3.24 6.36 -12.44
N ILE A 100 -3.95 5.82 -11.44
CA ILE A 100 -3.33 5.05 -10.37
C ILE A 100 -2.63 3.81 -10.94
N ARG A 101 -3.30 3.01 -11.78
CA ARG A 101 -2.68 1.82 -12.39
C ARG A 101 -1.48 2.15 -13.24
N GLN A 102 -1.56 3.20 -14.05
CA GLN A 102 -0.45 3.68 -14.85
C GLN A 102 0.74 4.12 -13.98
N GLY A 103 0.48 4.90 -12.93
CA GLY A 103 1.52 5.34 -12.00
C GLY A 103 2.16 4.16 -11.24
N ILE A 104 1.38 3.17 -10.82
CA ILE A 104 1.89 1.96 -10.19
C ILE A 104 2.79 1.19 -11.17
N ALA A 105 2.33 0.97 -12.41
CA ALA A 105 3.09 0.23 -13.41
C ALA A 105 4.43 0.93 -13.73
N GLN A 106 4.38 2.23 -14.02
CA GLN A 106 5.55 3.03 -14.33
C GLN A 106 6.54 3.03 -13.16
N ARG A 107 6.07 3.33 -11.95
CA ARG A 107 6.97 3.42 -10.78
C ARG A 107 7.54 2.08 -10.38
N SER A 108 6.77 1.00 -10.53
CA SER A 108 7.28 -0.36 -10.32
C SER A 108 8.44 -0.65 -11.27
N GLU A 109 8.28 -0.34 -12.55
CA GLU A 109 9.33 -0.56 -13.56
C GLU A 109 10.61 0.25 -13.26
N GLU A 110 10.47 1.53 -12.93
CA GLU A 110 11.60 2.41 -12.54
C GLU A 110 12.37 1.87 -11.33
N LEU A 111 11.69 1.23 -10.38
CA LEU A 111 12.27 0.64 -9.18
C LEU A 111 12.74 -0.82 -9.36
N GLY A 112 12.59 -1.39 -10.55
CA GLY A 112 13.00 -2.76 -10.85
C GLY A 112 12.01 -3.83 -10.39
N PHE A 113 10.76 -3.45 -10.07
CA PHE A 113 9.68 -4.38 -9.76
C PHE A 113 8.85 -4.68 -11.00
N THR A 114 8.08 -5.79 -10.93
CA THR A 114 7.02 -6.10 -11.89
C THR A 114 5.67 -5.99 -11.21
N ALA A 115 4.86 -5.02 -11.62
CA ALA A 115 3.47 -4.92 -11.18
C ALA A 115 2.65 -6.04 -11.83
N THR A 116 2.15 -6.98 -11.03
CA THR A 116 1.34 -8.11 -11.48
C THR A 116 -0.12 -7.88 -11.09
N PRO A 117 -1.03 -7.72 -12.07
CA PRO A 117 -2.43 -7.47 -11.78
C PRO A 117 -3.14 -8.73 -11.28
N PHE A 118 -3.98 -8.54 -10.28
CA PHE A 118 -4.92 -9.54 -9.75
C PHE A 118 -6.29 -8.88 -9.57
N SER A 119 -7.35 -9.59 -9.93
CA SER A 119 -8.72 -9.13 -9.70
C SER A 119 -9.37 -9.98 -8.62
N ALA A 120 -9.81 -9.36 -7.53
CA ALA A 120 -10.53 -10.06 -6.48
C ALA A 120 -11.84 -10.68 -6.99
N VAL A 121 -12.44 -10.07 -8.00
CA VAL A 121 -13.66 -10.56 -8.67
C VAL A 121 -13.42 -11.89 -9.38
N HIS A 122 -12.28 -12.07 -10.06
CA HIS A 122 -11.94 -13.34 -10.73
C HIS A 122 -11.74 -14.50 -9.75
N TYR A 123 -11.63 -14.21 -8.45
CA TYR A 123 -11.56 -15.19 -7.38
C TYR A 123 -12.85 -15.23 -6.54
N ASP A 124 -13.96 -14.68 -7.05
CA ASP A 124 -15.25 -14.57 -6.33
C ASP A 124 -15.09 -13.98 -4.94
N PHE A 125 -14.18 -12.99 -4.79
CA PHE A 125 -13.76 -12.40 -3.50
C PHE A 125 -13.21 -13.41 -2.48
N ASN A 126 -12.84 -14.62 -2.91
CA ASN A 126 -12.13 -15.58 -2.07
C ASN A 126 -10.68 -15.13 -1.85
N LEU A 127 -10.50 -14.23 -0.91
CA LEU A 127 -9.20 -13.62 -0.61
C LEU A 127 -8.17 -14.65 -0.11
N ARG A 128 -8.59 -15.72 0.58
CA ARG A 128 -7.66 -16.79 0.97
C ARG A 128 -7.02 -17.45 -0.25
N HIS A 129 -7.83 -17.79 -1.23
CA HIS A 129 -7.33 -18.39 -2.47
C HIS A 129 -6.40 -17.42 -3.21
N LEU A 130 -6.84 -16.18 -3.40
CA LEU A 130 -6.05 -15.13 -4.05
C LEU A 130 -4.69 -14.92 -3.37
N LEU A 131 -4.67 -14.77 -2.04
CA LEU A 131 -3.43 -14.57 -1.28
C LEU A 131 -2.50 -15.78 -1.32
N ASN A 132 -3.04 -17.00 -1.36
CA ASN A 132 -2.24 -18.20 -1.56
C ASN A 132 -1.57 -18.21 -2.94
N VAL A 133 -2.29 -17.84 -4.00
CA VAL A 133 -1.73 -17.74 -5.36
C VAL A 133 -0.59 -16.69 -5.38
N ILE A 134 -0.80 -15.54 -4.77
CA ILE A 134 0.22 -14.47 -4.66
C ILE A 134 1.48 -15.00 -3.97
N ARG A 135 1.33 -15.68 -2.83
CA ARG A 135 2.47 -16.27 -2.09
C ARG A 135 3.18 -17.37 -2.87
N THR A 136 2.45 -18.24 -3.53
CA THR A 136 3.02 -19.33 -4.36
C THR A 136 3.89 -18.77 -5.49
N ARG A 137 3.58 -17.55 -5.97
CA ARG A 137 4.39 -16.83 -6.97
C ARG A 137 5.59 -16.09 -6.35
N GLY A 138 5.81 -16.22 -5.03
CA GLY A 138 6.92 -15.56 -4.34
C GLY A 138 6.77 -14.04 -4.22
N ILE A 139 5.55 -13.52 -4.32
CA ILE A 139 5.25 -12.10 -4.19
C ILE A 139 5.06 -11.78 -2.71
N GLU A 140 5.83 -10.81 -2.19
CA GLU A 140 5.82 -10.38 -0.79
C GLU A 140 5.23 -8.97 -0.59
N GLY A 141 4.88 -8.28 -1.67
CA GLY A 141 4.28 -6.94 -1.66
C GLY A 141 2.95 -6.90 -2.39
N ALA A 142 1.98 -6.15 -1.85
CA ALA A 142 0.69 -5.95 -2.49
C ALA A 142 0.25 -4.49 -2.41
N ILE A 143 -0.28 -3.99 -3.52
CA ILE A 143 -0.93 -2.68 -3.62
C ILE A 143 -2.41 -2.94 -3.86
N LEU A 144 -3.27 -2.40 -2.99
CA LEU A 144 -4.71 -2.53 -3.09
C LEU A 144 -5.28 -1.30 -3.82
N ILE A 145 -5.98 -1.54 -4.92
CA ILE A 145 -6.69 -0.47 -5.65
C ILE A 145 -8.08 -0.29 -5.04
N PRO A 146 -8.60 0.95 -4.97
CA PRO A 146 -9.86 1.26 -4.31
C PRO A 146 -11.04 0.49 -4.90
N CYS A 147 -12.01 0.22 -4.03
CA CYS A 147 -13.33 -0.23 -4.45
C CYS A 147 -14.19 0.96 -4.90
N VAL A 148 -15.08 0.74 -5.84
CA VAL A 148 -16.21 1.64 -6.12
C VAL A 148 -17.38 1.25 -5.21
N GLY A 149 -18.11 2.22 -4.70
CA GLY A 149 -19.24 2.00 -3.83
C GLY A 149 -18.87 2.04 -2.34
N ASN A 150 -19.63 1.32 -1.53
CA ASN A 150 -19.53 1.37 -0.07
C ASN A 150 -18.14 0.90 0.44
N PRO A 151 -17.69 1.46 1.59
CA PRO A 151 -16.49 0.99 2.26
C PRO A 151 -16.52 -0.51 2.51
N LEU A 152 -15.39 -1.19 2.30
CA LEU A 152 -15.27 -2.63 2.31
C LEU A 152 -14.51 -3.11 3.56
N SER A 153 -15.09 -4.06 4.26
CA SER A 153 -14.35 -4.87 5.25
C SER A 153 -13.97 -6.19 4.59
N LEU A 154 -12.66 -6.45 4.52
CA LEU A 154 -12.13 -7.67 3.93
C LEU A 154 -12.30 -8.83 4.91
N ASP A 155 -12.42 -10.06 4.37
CA ASP A 155 -12.55 -11.26 5.19
C ASP A 155 -11.44 -11.34 6.25
N ALA A 156 -11.84 -11.32 7.52
CA ALA A 156 -10.93 -11.42 8.66
C ALA A 156 -10.16 -12.76 8.70
N ALA A 157 -10.68 -13.79 8.04
CA ALA A 157 -10.01 -15.09 7.93
C ALA A 157 -8.93 -15.12 6.83
N ALA A 158 -8.86 -14.10 5.97
CA ALA A 158 -7.78 -13.94 5.00
C ALA A 158 -6.53 -13.44 5.72
N SER A 159 -5.50 -14.29 5.81
CA SER A 159 -4.24 -13.91 6.43
C SER A 159 -3.40 -13.06 5.48
N TRP A 160 -3.11 -11.84 5.88
CA TRP A 160 -2.19 -10.93 5.19
C TRP A 160 -0.74 -11.04 5.70
N ASN A 161 -0.49 -11.96 6.64
CA ASN A 161 0.84 -12.15 7.23
C ASN A 161 1.88 -12.50 6.15
N GLY A 162 3.05 -11.89 6.25
CA GLY A 162 4.13 -12.07 5.30
C GLY A 162 4.01 -11.25 4.01
N LEU A 163 2.94 -10.44 3.87
CA LEU A 163 2.80 -9.47 2.79
C LEU A 163 2.96 -8.04 3.32
N SER A 164 3.78 -7.25 2.64
CA SER A 164 3.82 -5.80 2.83
C SER A 164 2.69 -5.18 2.01
N VAL A 165 1.68 -4.61 2.67
CA VAL A 165 0.46 -4.15 1.99
C VAL A 165 0.29 -2.64 2.12
N VAL A 166 -0.02 -2.00 1.00
CA VAL A 166 -0.39 -0.58 0.92
C VAL A 166 -1.70 -0.45 0.15
N ALA A 167 -2.65 0.31 0.69
CA ALA A 167 -3.88 0.66 0.00
C ALA A 167 -3.77 2.05 -0.63
N THR A 168 -4.34 2.23 -1.82
CA THR A 168 -4.43 3.55 -2.48
C THR A 168 -5.79 4.21 -2.21
N THR A 169 -6.40 3.88 -1.07
CA THR A 169 -7.76 4.30 -0.72
C THR A 169 -8.00 4.28 0.78
N ASN A 170 -9.02 5.01 1.24
CA ASN A 170 -9.61 4.88 2.57
C ASN A 170 -10.84 3.96 2.57
N SER A 171 -11.25 3.40 1.44
CA SER A 171 -12.44 2.57 1.34
C SER A 171 -12.30 1.15 1.91
N ILE A 172 -11.10 0.76 2.36
CA ILE A 172 -10.89 -0.50 3.08
C ILE A 172 -10.87 -0.19 4.59
N LEU A 173 -11.91 -0.61 5.30
CA LEU A 173 -12.08 -0.33 6.72
C LEU A 173 -11.33 -1.32 7.62
N ALA A 174 -11.30 -2.59 7.23
CA ALA A 174 -10.66 -3.67 7.99
C ALA A 174 -10.12 -4.76 7.05
N PRO A 175 -8.93 -5.34 7.33
CA PRO A 175 -7.97 -4.83 8.32
C PRO A 175 -7.40 -3.47 7.91
N ARG A 176 -6.85 -2.71 8.86
CA ARG A 176 -6.24 -1.41 8.55
C ARG A 176 -4.85 -1.63 7.94
N PHE A 177 -4.65 -1.07 6.76
CA PHE A 177 -3.37 -1.04 6.06
C PHE A 177 -2.77 0.37 6.07
N HIS A 178 -1.47 0.46 5.79
CA HIS A 178 -0.90 1.73 5.36
C HIS A 178 -1.61 2.19 4.10
N SER A 179 -1.96 3.48 4.01
CA SER A 179 -2.67 4.01 2.85
C SER A 179 -1.99 5.24 2.28
N VAL A 180 -2.09 5.36 0.96
CA VAL A 180 -1.70 6.56 0.20
C VAL A 180 -2.95 7.09 -0.47
N VAL A 181 -3.37 8.28 -0.09
CA VAL A 181 -4.62 8.90 -0.58
C VAL A 181 -4.38 10.36 -0.92
N PRO A 182 -5.17 10.95 -1.83
CA PRO A 182 -5.18 12.39 -2.02
C PRO A 182 -5.56 13.10 -0.72
N HIS A 183 -4.97 14.26 -0.48
CA HIS A 183 -5.34 15.07 0.68
C HIS A 183 -6.63 15.84 0.42
N GLN A 184 -7.79 15.14 0.44
CA GLN A 184 -9.09 15.68 0.02
C GLN A 184 -9.45 16.98 0.74
N PHE A 185 -9.20 17.07 2.06
CA PHE A 185 -9.45 18.28 2.83
C PHE A 185 -8.66 19.47 2.26
N ALA A 186 -7.35 19.35 2.09
CA ALA A 186 -6.51 20.42 1.56
C ALA A 186 -6.86 20.77 0.11
N ASN A 187 -7.20 19.77 -0.69
CA ASN A 187 -7.63 19.98 -2.07
C ASN A 187 -8.93 20.79 -2.13
N MET A 188 -9.91 20.48 -1.28
CA MET A 188 -11.17 21.24 -1.20
C MET A 188 -10.94 22.64 -0.65
N MET A 189 -10.09 22.80 0.37
CA MET A 189 -9.72 24.12 0.90
C MET A 189 -9.19 25.01 -0.24
N ARG A 190 -8.20 24.50 -0.98
CA ARG A 190 -7.62 25.22 -2.12
C ARG A 190 -8.65 25.54 -3.20
N LEU A 191 -9.51 24.58 -3.53
CA LEU A 191 -10.57 24.79 -4.51
C LEU A 191 -11.52 25.91 -4.10
N ILE A 192 -11.93 25.95 -2.81
CA ILE A 192 -12.79 27.02 -2.28
C ILE A 192 -12.09 28.39 -2.35
N GLU A 193 -10.81 28.44 -2.00
CA GLU A 193 -10.01 29.67 -2.09
C GLU A 193 -9.93 30.19 -3.53
N GLU A 194 -9.68 29.33 -4.50
CA GLU A 194 -9.66 29.67 -5.93
C GLU A 194 -11.04 30.16 -6.42
N MET A 195 -12.12 29.49 -6.02
CA MET A 195 -13.49 29.92 -6.34
C MET A 195 -13.79 31.29 -5.74
N GLN A 196 -13.40 31.55 -4.51
CA GLN A 196 -13.60 32.85 -3.85
C GLN A 196 -12.77 33.95 -4.51
N ALA A 197 -11.54 33.66 -4.91
CA ALA A 197 -10.70 34.59 -5.67
C ALA A 197 -11.32 34.94 -7.03
N ALA A 198 -12.04 34.00 -7.66
CA ALA A 198 -12.83 34.24 -8.89
C ALA A 198 -14.17 34.96 -8.65
N GLY A 199 -14.47 35.38 -7.41
CA GLY A 199 -15.69 36.08 -7.06
C GLY A 199 -16.89 35.18 -6.74
N LEU A 200 -16.72 33.86 -6.76
CA LEU A 200 -17.77 32.85 -6.47
C LEU A 200 -17.87 32.61 -4.95
N ARG A 201 -18.77 33.31 -4.27
CA ARG A 201 -18.83 33.33 -2.80
C ARG A 201 -19.78 32.30 -2.21
N LYS A 202 -20.76 31.85 -2.95
CA LYS A 202 -21.76 30.89 -2.49
C LYS A 202 -21.43 29.52 -3.07
N VAL A 203 -20.43 28.85 -2.49
CA VAL A 203 -20.07 27.51 -2.89
C VAL A 203 -21.10 26.52 -2.33
N GLY A 204 -21.69 25.72 -3.21
CA GLY A 204 -22.53 24.58 -2.86
C GLY A 204 -21.83 23.27 -3.14
N ALA A 205 -22.30 22.18 -2.54
CA ALA A 205 -21.79 20.85 -2.81
C ALA A 205 -22.93 19.83 -2.85
N VAL A 206 -22.80 18.84 -3.73
CA VAL A 206 -23.72 17.72 -3.85
C VAL A 206 -22.91 16.42 -3.82
N PHE A 207 -23.15 15.59 -2.82
CA PHE A 207 -22.47 14.31 -2.62
C PHE A 207 -23.48 13.19 -2.46
N GLU A 208 -23.09 11.99 -2.82
CA GLU A 208 -23.75 10.78 -2.37
C GLU A 208 -23.20 10.40 -0.97
N ASP A 209 -24.06 9.84 -0.11
CA ASP A 209 -23.73 9.52 1.28
C ASP A 209 -22.47 8.65 1.37
N PHE A 210 -22.39 7.59 0.55
CA PHE A 210 -21.25 6.67 0.55
C PHE A 210 -19.93 7.34 0.14
N PHE A 211 -19.99 8.41 -0.65
CA PHE A 211 -18.78 9.12 -1.09
C PHE A 211 -18.14 9.90 0.05
N ASP A 212 -18.95 10.57 0.86
CA ASP A 212 -18.46 11.33 2.01
C ASP A 212 -17.86 10.40 3.07
N ASP A 213 -18.53 9.27 3.37
CA ASP A 213 -18.02 8.24 4.27
C ASP A 213 -16.69 7.66 3.75
N ARG A 214 -16.61 7.33 2.47
CA ARG A 214 -15.40 6.77 1.85
C ARG A 214 -14.22 7.72 1.87
N THR A 215 -14.48 9.01 1.84
CA THR A 215 -13.46 10.07 1.93
C THR A 215 -13.21 10.54 3.36
N ALA A 216 -13.74 9.82 4.37
CA ALA A 216 -13.63 10.15 5.79
C ALA A 216 -14.08 11.58 6.09
N HIS A 217 -15.18 12.02 5.48
CA HIS A 217 -15.82 13.33 5.61
C HIS A 217 -14.91 14.54 5.29
N ASN A 218 -13.80 14.33 4.58
CA ASN A 218 -12.82 15.38 4.34
C ASN A 218 -13.37 16.54 3.50
N PHE A 219 -14.24 16.26 2.53
CA PHE A 219 -14.85 17.32 1.70
C PHE A 219 -15.85 18.13 2.49
N THR A 220 -16.74 17.47 3.22
CA THR A 220 -17.76 18.14 4.06
C THR A 220 -17.11 18.90 5.22
N ALA A 221 -16.02 18.38 5.80
CA ALA A 221 -15.26 19.08 6.82
C ALA A 221 -14.65 20.39 6.29
N ALA A 222 -14.05 20.38 5.09
CA ALA A 222 -13.48 21.58 4.48
C ALA A 222 -14.56 22.63 4.16
N LEU A 223 -15.71 22.19 3.63
CA LEU A 223 -16.85 23.08 3.37
C LEU A 223 -17.42 23.69 4.65
N ASN A 224 -17.52 22.92 5.72
CA ASN A 224 -17.95 23.41 7.04
C ASN A 224 -16.95 24.42 7.61
N TRP A 225 -15.66 24.19 7.46
CA TRP A 225 -14.61 25.11 7.89
C TRP A 225 -14.77 26.50 7.26
N HIS A 226 -15.10 26.56 5.96
CA HIS A 226 -15.37 27.80 5.24
C HIS A 226 -16.82 28.31 5.38
N HIS A 227 -17.58 27.79 6.34
CA HIS A 227 -18.98 28.17 6.58
C HIS A 227 -19.93 27.91 5.41
N HIS A 228 -19.58 27.01 4.51
CA HIS A 228 -20.43 26.58 3.39
C HIS A 228 -21.32 25.38 3.70
N GLY A 229 -21.24 24.80 4.89
CA GLY A 229 -21.94 23.57 5.29
C GLY A 229 -23.46 23.62 5.11
N ARG A 230 -24.10 24.79 5.19
CA ARG A 230 -25.53 24.96 4.93
C ARG A 230 -25.91 24.71 3.46
N ARG A 231 -24.94 24.63 2.56
CA ARG A 231 -25.11 24.39 1.12
C ARG A 231 -24.54 23.06 0.68
N ILE A 232 -24.55 22.09 1.57
CA ILE A 232 -24.22 20.71 1.25
C ILE A 232 -25.53 19.94 1.09
N LEU A 233 -25.69 19.27 -0.04
CA LEU A 233 -26.77 18.34 -0.31
C LEU A 233 -26.19 16.92 -0.30
N MET A 234 -26.64 16.10 0.63
CA MET A 234 -26.36 14.66 0.64
C MET A 234 -27.52 13.94 -0.05
N ILE A 235 -27.21 13.09 -1.01
CA ILE A 235 -28.20 12.30 -1.74
C ILE A 235 -27.97 10.82 -1.41
N PRO A 236 -28.97 10.11 -0.86
CA PRO A 236 -28.85 8.68 -0.63
C PRO A 236 -28.65 7.91 -1.95
N GLU A 237 -27.79 6.89 -1.93
CA GLU A 237 -27.46 6.07 -3.11
C GLU A 237 -28.72 5.41 -3.73
N ALA A 238 -29.64 4.96 -2.88
CA ALA A 238 -30.84 4.21 -3.29
C ALA A 238 -32.00 5.07 -3.86
N VAL A 239 -31.74 6.35 -4.18
CA VAL A 239 -32.78 7.26 -4.67
C VAL A 239 -32.87 7.18 -6.21
N ASP A 240 -34.10 7.00 -6.72
CA ASP A 240 -34.37 7.04 -8.16
C ASP A 240 -34.02 8.40 -8.80
N GLU A 241 -33.72 8.37 -10.09
CA GLU A 241 -33.28 9.57 -10.83
C GLU A 241 -34.27 10.72 -10.79
N ALA A 242 -35.58 10.44 -10.88
CA ALA A 242 -36.60 11.46 -10.85
C ALA A 242 -36.69 12.17 -9.50
N ARG A 243 -36.53 11.44 -8.41
CA ARG A 243 -36.47 12.00 -7.06
C ARG A 243 -35.15 12.75 -6.84
N ARG A 244 -34.03 12.24 -7.35
CA ARG A 244 -32.72 12.92 -7.34
C ARG A 244 -32.84 14.29 -8.02
N ALA A 245 -33.37 14.33 -9.23
CA ALA A 245 -33.55 15.56 -9.98
C ALA A 245 -34.44 16.58 -9.25
N ARG A 246 -35.58 16.15 -8.68
CA ARG A 246 -36.48 17.04 -7.90
C ARG A 246 -35.78 17.58 -6.65
N THR A 247 -35.05 16.76 -5.93
CA THR A 247 -34.32 17.16 -4.72
C THR A 247 -33.27 18.20 -5.06
N LEU A 248 -32.51 17.96 -6.12
CA LEU A 248 -31.48 18.89 -6.62
C LEU A 248 -32.10 20.23 -7.06
N ALA A 249 -33.19 20.22 -7.83
CA ALA A 249 -33.87 21.43 -8.28
C ALA A 249 -34.37 22.27 -7.10
N THR A 250 -34.99 21.62 -6.10
CA THR A 250 -35.46 22.28 -4.88
C THR A 250 -34.29 22.90 -4.11
N TRP A 251 -33.20 22.18 -3.96
CA TRP A 251 -32.00 22.64 -3.26
C TRP A 251 -31.35 23.83 -3.99
N LEU A 252 -31.21 23.76 -5.33
CA LEU A 252 -30.67 24.87 -6.14
C LEU A 252 -31.52 26.14 -6.01
N THR A 253 -32.84 26.00 -6.08
CA THR A 253 -33.78 27.12 -5.93
C THR A 253 -33.68 27.78 -4.56
N LYS A 254 -33.54 26.97 -3.50
CA LYS A 254 -33.42 27.42 -2.10
C LYS A 254 -32.10 28.13 -1.82
N HIS A 255 -31.00 27.54 -2.24
CA HIS A 255 -29.65 27.95 -1.82
C HIS A 255 -28.96 28.90 -2.80
N LYS A 256 -29.38 28.91 -4.08
CA LYS A 256 -28.84 29.73 -5.17
C LYS A 256 -27.34 29.86 -5.13
N PRO A 257 -26.58 28.73 -5.18
CA PRO A 257 -25.12 28.76 -5.16
C PRO A 257 -24.58 29.43 -6.43
N ASP A 258 -23.44 30.13 -6.33
CA ASP A 258 -22.73 30.70 -7.48
C ASP A 258 -22.00 29.59 -8.25
N VAL A 259 -21.61 28.52 -7.52
CA VAL A 259 -20.93 27.35 -8.05
C VAL A 259 -21.31 26.12 -7.24
N VAL A 260 -21.37 24.97 -7.90
CA VAL A 260 -21.66 23.68 -7.26
C VAL A 260 -20.49 22.72 -7.51
N PHE A 261 -19.93 22.22 -6.43
CA PHE A 261 -19.03 21.08 -6.47
C PHE A 261 -19.89 19.81 -6.43
N ALA A 262 -19.77 18.97 -7.46
CA ALA A 262 -20.49 17.70 -7.54
C ALA A 262 -19.52 16.56 -7.73
N GLN A 263 -19.85 15.43 -7.11
CA GLN A 263 -19.17 14.17 -7.40
C GLN A 263 -19.48 13.76 -8.83
N SER A 264 -18.44 13.42 -9.60
CA SER A 264 -18.59 12.77 -10.91
C SER A 264 -18.79 11.27 -10.68
N THR A 265 -19.90 10.73 -11.16
CA THR A 265 -20.17 9.28 -11.23
C THR A 265 -19.52 8.67 -12.45
#